data_bc004a1fa5a5aea31444e393b0cd2845
#
_entry.id   bc004a1fa5a5aea31444e393b0cd2845
#
_cell.length_a   1.000
_cell.length_b   1.000
_cell.length_c   1.000
_cell.angle_alpha   90.00
_cell.angle_beta   90.00
_cell.angle_gamma   90.00
#
_symmetry.space_group_name_H-M   'P 1'
#
loop_
_entity.id
_entity.type
_entity.pdbx_description
1 polymer ?
#
loop_
_entity_poly.entity_id
_entity_poly.type
_entity_poly.pdbx_seq_one_letter_code
_entity_poly.pdbx_strand_id
1 'polypeptide(L)'
;MSACDGMSWSAEAAAVTAVLGPNGAGKTTAVECAIGLQRPDGGEVAVLGVDPWRAGPQHRSRVGVMLQSGGLPTGTTPMRLLRHLAGLYADPADISTVASRLAVDRFARTTVRRLSGGQHQRLALAAALVGRPEVVFLDEPTAGLDPHGRLDVYDLVNELRSDGTTVVVTTHSFEEAERLADHLVIVSDGRTVAEGRPAEVVGTGTLESVYFGLTRRAAG
;
A
#
# COMPACT_ATOMS: atom_id res chain seq x y z
N MET A 1 14.33 -9.07 18.09
CA MET A 1 13.45 -7.89 18.22
C MET A 1 12.20 -8.22 17.42
N SER A 2 11.01 -8.14 18.00
CA SER A 2 9.75 -8.38 17.28
C SER A 2 9.46 -7.19 16.38
N ALA A 3 9.07 -7.41 15.12
CA ALA A 3 8.72 -6.32 14.20
C ALA A 3 7.32 -5.76 14.48
N CYS A 4 6.40 -6.64 14.93
CA CYS A 4 5.06 -6.29 15.40
C CYS A 4 4.90 -6.89 16.80
N ASP A 5 4.64 -6.06 17.82
CA ASP A 5 4.47 -6.44 19.21
C ASP A 5 3.13 -5.93 19.75
N GLY A 6 2.06 -6.64 19.40
CA GLY A 6 0.71 -6.24 19.75
C GLY A 6 0.13 -5.12 18.87
N MET A 7 0.60 -5.02 17.62
CA MET A 7 0.00 -4.14 16.62
C MET A 7 -1.40 -4.64 16.29
N SER A 8 -2.41 -3.76 16.42
CA SER A 8 -3.80 -4.07 16.08
C SER A 8 -4.44 -2.87 15.42
N TRP A 9 -5.08 -3.06 14.28
CA TRP A 9 -5.81 -2.04 13.54
C TRP A 9 -6.76 -2.69 12.52
N SER A 10 -7.66 -1.89 11.99
CA SER A 10 -8.62 -2.31 10.97
C SER A 10 -8.64 -1.37 9.77
N ALA A 11 -9.09 -1.87 8.63
CA ALA A 11 -9.37 -1.07 7.45
C ALA A 11 -10.83 -1.23 7.05
N GLU A 12 -11.52 -0.10 6.83
CA GLU A 12 -12.91 -0.09 6.40
C GLU A 12 -13.00 -0.32 4.89
N ALA A 13 -14.09 -0.99 4.47
CA ALA A 13 -14.35 -1.23 3.05
C ALA A 13 -14.59 0.08 2.29
N ALA A 14 -14.08 0.15 1.06
CA ALA A 14 -14.21 1.32 0.18
C ALA A 14 -13.68 2.63 0.80
N ALA A 15 -12.67 2.53 1.66
CA ALA A 15 -12.01 3.64 2.33
C ALA A 15 -10.49 3.54 2.19
N VAL A 16 -9.80 4.65 2.44
CA VAL A 16 -8.34 4.70 2.52
C VAL A 16 -7.89 4.67 3.97
N THR A 17 -7.19 3.61 4.36
CA THR A 17 -6.51 3.52 5.66
C THR A 17 -5.03 3.85 5.48
N ALA A 18 -4.56 4.93 6.12
CA ALA A 18 -3.15 5.28 6.13
C ALA A 18 -2.48 4.77 7.42
N VAL A 19 -1.47 3.91 7.26
CA VAL A 19 -0.64 3.41 8.36
C VAL A 19 0.64 4.26 8.42
N LEU A 20 0.66 5.22 9.32
CA LEU A 20 1.75 6.18 9.50
C LEU A 20 2.72 5.72 10.59
N GLY A 21 4.01 5.76 10.31
CA GLY A 21 5.03 5.44 11.31
C GLY A 21 6.45 5.56 10.76
N PRO A 22 7.48 5.57 11.63
CA PRO A 22 8.85 5.67 11.21
C PRO A 22 9.33 4.39 10.51
N ASN A 23 10.50 4.46 9.87
CA ASN A 23 11.13 3.26 9.34
C ASN A 23 11.46 2.28 10.49
N GLY A 24 11.16 1.00 10.27
CA GLY A 24 11.34 -0.03 11.31
C GLY A 24 10.17 -0.17 12.30
N ALA A 25 9.10 0.63 12.20
CA ALA A 25 7.92 0.52 13.09
C ALA A 25 7.06 -0.73 12.86
N GLY A 26 7.39 -1.58 11.87
CA GLY A 26 6.64 -2.81 11.57
C GLY A 26 5.61 -2.67 10.44
N LYS A 27 5.50 -1.52 9.77
CA LYS A 27 4.51 -1.28 8.68
C LYS A 27 4.58 -2.33 7.57
N THR A 28 5.76 -2.51 6.97
CA THR A 28 5.99 -3.50 5.92
C THR A 28 5.71 -4.93 6.40
N THR A 29 6.13 -5.28 7.61
CA THR A 29 5.85 -6.60 8.21
C THR A 29 4.35 -6.82 8.38
N ALA A 30 3.60 -5.82 8.83
CA ALA A 30 2.14 -5.90 8.92
C ALA A 30 1.48 -6.10 7.55
N VAL A 31 1.95 -5.39 6.52
CA VAL A 31 1.51 -5.61 5.12
C VAL A 31 1.87 -7.02 4.65
N GLU A 32 3.10 -7.49 4.87
CA GLU A 32 3.53 -8.84 4.48
C GLU A 32 2.68 -9.93 5.15
N CYS A 33 2.29 -9.74 6.41
CA CYS A 33 1.32 -10.61 7.08
C CYS A 33 -0.07 -10.53 6.43
N ALA A 34 -0.56 -9.32 6.13
CA ALA A 34 -1.88 -9.10 5.53
C ALA A 34 -2.01 -9.68 4.12
N ILE A 35 -0.92 -9.80 3.38
CA ILE A 35 -0.92 -10.41 2.04
C ILE A 35 -0.50 -11.89 2.03
N GLY A 36 -0.22 -12.46 3.21
CA GLY A 36 0.13 -13.86 3.36
C GLY A 36 1.55 -14.22 2.87
N LEU A 37 2.46 -13.26 2.80
CA LEU A 37 3.89 -13.50 2.56
C LEU A 37 4.63 -13.91 3.82
N GLN A 38 4.20 -13.41 4.97
CA GLN A 38 4.74 -13.75 6.26
C GLN A 38 3.63 -14.24 7.19
N ARG A 39 3.92 -15.25 8.00
CA ARG A 39 3.01 -15.71 9.04
C ARG A 39 3.35 -15.01 10.35
N PRO A 40 2.38 -14.41 11.05
CA PRO A 40 2.62 -13.87 12.38
C PRO A 40 2.92 -15.00 13.38
N ASP A 41 3.80 -14.75 14.35
CA ASP A 41 4.10 -15.69 15.43
C ASP A 41 2.93 -15.81 16.41
N GLY A 42 2.08 -14.80 16.49
CA GLY A 42 0.88 -14.75 17.33
C GLY A 42 -0.13 -13.72 16.82
N GLY A 43 -1.34 -13.75 17.39
CA GLY A 43 -2.45 -12.90 16.93
C GLY A 43 -3.16 -13.46 15.70
N GLU A 44 -4.03 -12.64 15.14
CA GLU A 44 -4.88 -12.99 13.99
C GLU A 44 -4.79 -11.91 12.92
N VAL A 45 -4.79 -12.33 11.66
CA VAL A 45 -4.89 -11.45 10.49
C VAL A 45 -6.01 -11.96 9.62
N ALA A 46 -6.93 -11.08 9.23
CA ALA A 46 -7.98 -11.39 8.28
C ALA A 46 -8.06 -10.31 7.21
N VAL A 47 -8.09 -10.71 5.95
CA VAL A 47 -8.30 -9.84 4.80
C VAL A 47 -9.49 -10.36 4.02
N LEU A 48 -10.50 -9.52 3.77
CA LEU A 48 -11.78 -9.94 3.19
C LEU A 48 -12.39 -11.16 3.91
N GLY A 49 -12.22 -11.22 5.26
CA GLY A 49 -12.75 -12.29 6.10
C GLY A 49 -11.99 -13.62 6.09
N VAL A 50 -10.80 -13.67 5.46
CA VAL A 50 -10.00 -14.89 5.30
C VAL A 50 -8.60 -14.69 5.90
N ASP A 51 -8.05 -15.71 6.56
CA ASP A 51 -6.63 -15.77 6.95
C ASP A 51 -5.75 -15.79 5.68
N PRO A 52 -4.99 -14.72 5.40
CA PRO A 52 -4.24 -14.60 4.13
C PRO A 52 -3.14 -15.65 3.99
N TRP A 53 -2.58 -16.16 5.10
CA TRP A 53 -1.60 -17.24 5.09
C TRP A 53 -2.16 -18.55 4.52
N ARG A 54 -3.46 -18.82 4.75
CA ARG A 54 -4.18 -20.01 4.28
C ARG A 54 -4.99 -19.76 3.02
N ALA A 55 -4.99 -18.53 2.52
CA ALA A 55 -5.82 -18.11 1.40
C ALA A 55 -5.44 -18.81 0.09
N GLY A 56 -6.45 -19.27 -0.63
CA GLY A 56 -6.32 -19.86 -1.97
C GLY A 56 -6.23 -18.81 -3.09
N PRO A 57 -6.04 -19.26 -4.35
CA PRO A 57 -5.90 -18.37 -5.50
C PRO A 57 -7.09 -17.41 -5.70
N GLN A 58 -8.32 -17.84 -5.45
CA GLN A 58 -9.52 -17.01 -5.58
C GLN A 58 -9.50 -15.81 -4.64
N HIS A 59 -9.02 -15.97 -3.41
CA HIS A 59 -8.88 -14.85 -2.48
C HIS A 59 -7.72 -13.95 -2.92
N ARG A 60 -6.58 -14.52 -3.28
CA ARG A 60 -5.39 -13.75 -3.70
C ARG A 60 -5.64 -12.91 -4.95
N SER A 61 -6.52 -13.35 -5.86
CA SER A 61 -6.89 -12.56 -7.04
C SER A 61 -7.70 -11.29 -6.69
N ARG A 62 -8.27 -11.20 -5.50
CA ARG A 62 -9.02 -10.04 -5.00
C ARG A 62 -8.12 -9.03 -4.25
N VAL A 63 -6.85 -9.37 -4.05
CA VAL A 63 -5.89 -8.57 -3.28
C VAL A 63 -4.79 -8.06 -4.20
N GLY A 64 -4.68 -6.75 -4.33
CA GLY A 64 -3.59 -6.08 -5.03
C GLY A 64 -2.47 -5.72 -4.06
N VAL A 65 -1.22 -5.79 -4.52
CA VAL A 65 -0.07 -5.53 -3.66
C VAL A 65 1.00 -4.75 -4.42
N MET A 66 1.46 -3.68 -3.80
CA MET A 66 2.67 -2.99 -4.16
C MET A 66 3.59 -2.94 -2.95
N LEU A 67 4.71 -3.65 -3.00
CA LEU A 67 5.73 -3.63 -1.95
C LEU A 67 6.75 -2.52 -2.20
N GLN A 68 7.36 -2.00 -1.13
CA GLN A 68 8.37 -0.96 -1.16
C GLN A 68 9.58 -1.34 -2.02
N SER A 69 10.00 -2.60 -1.96
CA SER A 69 11.14 -3.10 -2.72
C SER A 69 10.90 -4.51 -3.26
N GLY A 70 11.41 -4.79 -4.46
CA GLY A 70 11.36 -6.14 -5.06
C GLY A 70 10.08 -6.42 -5.85
N GLY A 71 9.86 -7.70 -6.11
CA GLY A 71 8.63 -8.24 -6.73
C GLY A 71 8.55 -8.17 -8.24
N LEU A 72 9.23 -7.25 -8.93
CA LEU A 72 9.16 -7.15 -10.39
C LEU A 72 10.33 -7.86 -11.08
N PRO A 73 10.06 -8.78 -12.04
CA PRO A 73 11.11 -9.42 -12.82
C PRO A 73 11.93 -8.42 -13.63
N THR A 74 13.25 -8.41 -13.44
CA THR A 74 14.13 -7.39 -14.02
C THR A 74 14.46 -7.58 -15.50
N GLY A 75 14.32 -8.81 -16.02
CA GLY A 75 14.69 -9.20 -17.40
C GLY A 75 13.61 -8.98 -18.46
N THR A 76 12.45 -8.44 -18.10
CA THR A 76 11.32 -8.21 -19.00
C THR A 76 11.11 -6.72 -19.28
N THR A 77 10.12 -6.40 -20.13
CA THR A 77 9.64 -5.02 -20.33
C THR A 77 8.29 -4.81 -19.63
N PRO A 78 7.93 -3.55 -19.25
CA PRO A 78 6.70 -3.24 -18.54
C PRO A 78 5.45 -3.85 -19.18
N MET A 79 5.21 -3.60 -20.46
CA MET A 79 4.01 -4.11 -21.12
C MET A 79 3.96 -5.63 -21.23
N ARG A 80 5.13 -6.30 -21.34
CA ARG A 80 5.18 -7.75 -21.33
C ARG A 80 4.85 -8.31 -19.95
N LEU A 81 5.35 -7.65 -18.90
CA LEU A 81 5.03 -8.01 -17.52
C LEU A 81 3.54 -7.86 -17.24
N LEU A 82 2.95 -6.70 -17.54
CA LEU A 82 1.54 -6.44 -17.27
C LEU A 82 0.63 -7.43 -18.03
N ARG A 83 0.92 -7.73 -19.29
CA ARG A 83 0.16 -8.76 -20.04
C ARG A 83 0.31 -10.16 -19.44
N HIS A 84 1.51 -10.51 -18.96
CA HIS A 84 1.73 -11.78 -18.27
C HIS A 84 0.90 -11.87 -17.00
N LEU A 85 0.91 -10.82 -16.17
CA LEU A 85 0.10 -10.75 -14.95
C LEU A 85 -1.39 -10.82 -15.28
N ALA A 86 -1.86 -10.10 -16.30
CA ALA A 86 -3.26 -10.15 -16.73
C ALA A 86 -3.72 -11.56 -17.08
N GLY A 87 -2.84 -12.36 -17.70
CA GLY A 87 -3.14 -13.77 -18.01
C GLY A 87 -3.34 -14.68 -16.78
N LEU A 88 -3.04 -14.22 -15.57
CA LEU A 88 -3.26 -14.95 -14.33
C LEU A 88 -4.67 -14.71 -13.72
N TYR A 89 -5.41 -13.72 -14.22
CA TYR A 89 -6.73 -13.34 -13.72
C TYR A 89 -7.82 -13.73 -14.72
N ALA A 90 -9.00 -14.07 -14.21
CA ALA A 90 -10.16 -14.39 -15.05
C ALA A 90 -10.77 -13.15 -15.71
N ASP A 91 -10.78 -12.01 -15.00
CA ASP A 91 -11.28 -10.73 -15.48
C ASP A 91 -10.29 -9.60 -15.14
N PRO A 92 -9.17 -9.49 -15.87
CA PRO A 92 -8.18 -8.47 -15.62
C PRO A 92 -8.67 -7.08 -16.05
N ALA A 93 -8.03 -6.05 -15.50
CA ALA A 93 -8.18 -4.70 -16.00
C ALA A 93 -7.67 -4.58 -17.45
N ASP A 94 -8.19 -3.62 -18.20
CA ASP A 94 -7.61 -3.29 -19.50
C ASP A 94 -6.20 -2.71 -19.32
N ILE A 95 -5.21 -3.47 -19.80
CA ILE A 95 -3.80 -3.16 -19.65
C ILE A 95 -3.41 -1.85 -20.31
N SER A 96 -4.05 -1.48 -21.41
CA SER A 96 -3.79 -0.21 -22.08
C SER A 96 -4.24 0.97 -21.21
N THR A 97 -5.40 0.85 -20.59
CA THR A 97 -5.93 1.86 -19.67
C THR A 97 -5.04 2.01 -18.43
N VAL A 98 -4.68 0.90 -17.77
CA VAL A 98 -3.79 0.93 -16.59
C VAL A 98 -2.42 1.50 -16.95
N ALA A 99 -1.83 1.09 -18.07
CA ALA A 99 -0.52 1.56 -18.51
C ALA A 99 -0.53 3.05 -18.85
N SER A 100 -1.57 3.54 -19.53
CA SER A 100 -1.71 4.96 -19.86
C SER A 100 -1.94 5.82 -18.61
N ARG A 101 -2.81 5.37 -17.70
CA ARG A 101 -3.13 6.09 -16.44
C ARG A 101 -1.88 6.34 -15.59
N LEU A 102 -0.95 5.39 -15.57
CA LEU A 102 0.30 5.44 -14.82
C LEU A 102 1.51 5.82 -15.70
N ALA A 103 1.28 6.24 -16.93
CA ALA A 103 2.30 6.63 -17.91
C ALA A 103 3.38 5.54 -18.13
N VAL A 104 3.02 4.25 -17.93
CA VAL A 104 3.91 3.09 -18.15
C VAL A 104 4.18 2.89 -19.65
N ASP A 105 3.26 3.28 -20.50
CA ASP A 105 3.38 3.28 -21.96
C ASP A 105 4.58 4.11 -22.46
N ARG A 106 4.93 5.20 -21.75
CA ARG A 106 6.08 6.07 -22.10
C ARG A 106 7.43 5.36 -22.03
N PHE A 107 7.54 4.31 -21.22
CA PHE A 107 8.76 3.50 -21.09
C PHE A 107 8.54 2.02 -21.36
N ALA A 108 7.50 1.69 -22.11
CA ALA A 108 7.04 0.34 -22.44
C ALA A 108 8.11 -0.60 -23.02
N ARG A 109 9.14 -0.05 -23.69
CA ARG A 109 10.22 -0.80 -24.34
C ARG A 109 11.50 -0.89 -23.51
N THR A 110 11.59 -0.16 -22.40
CA THR A 110 12.74 -0.17 -21.48
C THR A 110 12.65 -1.43 -20.61
N THR A 111 13.74 -2.17 -20.45
CA THR A 111 13.76 -3.31 -19.53
C THR A 111 13.62 -2.84 -18.09
N VAL A 112 12.90 -3.60 -17.25
CA VAL A 112 12.60 -3.24 -15.85
C VAL A 112 13.88 -2.88 -15.07
N ARG A 113 14.99 -3.61 -15.26
CA ARG A 113 16.29 -3.30 -14.62
C ARG A 113 16.87 -1.91 -14.95
N ARG A 114 16.38 -1.26 -16.01
CA ARG A 114 16.86 0.05 -16.49
C ARG A 114 15.89 1.18 -16.16
N LEU A 115 14.79 0.89 -15.50
CA LEU A 115 13.83 1.90 -15.07
C LEU A 115 14.42 2.78 -13.99
N SER A 116 14.08 4.08 -14.02
CA SER A 116 14.31 4.96 -12.87
C SER A 116 13.43 4.52 -11.67
N GLY A 117 13.76 4.98 -10.47
CA GLY A 117 12.95 4.68 -9.27
C GLY A 117 11.47 5.01 -9.46
N GLY A 118 11.16 6.20 -9.98
CA GLY A 118 9.78 6.61 -10.25
C GLY A 118 9.09 5.78 -11.34
N GLN A 119 9.81 5.37 -12.39
CA GLN A 119 9.26 4.46 -13.40
C GLN A 119 8.98 3.07 -12.82
N HIS A 120 9.87 2.58 -11.95
CA HIS A 120 9.68 1.31 -11.26
C HIS A 120 8.45 1.37 -10.35
N GLN A 121 8.27 2.46 -9.61
CA GLN A 121 7.12 2.72 -8.74
C GLN A 121 5.80 2.71 -9.53
N ARG A 122 5.74 3.45 -10.66
CA ARG A 122 4.57 3.46 -11.54
C ARG A 122 4.24 2.08 -12.11
N LEU A 123 5.25 1.29 -12.46
CA LEU A 123 5.05 -0.08 -12.92
C LEU A 123 4.56 -1.00 -11.80
N ALA A 124 5.07 -0.85 -10.57
CA ALA A 124 4.62 -1.62 -9.41
C ALA A 124 3.15 -1.33 -9.06
N LEU A 125 2.75 -0.04 -9.09
CA LEU A 125 1.35 0.37 -8.96
C LEU A 125 0.48 -0.27 -10.05
N ALA A 126 0.91 -0.18 -11.32
CA ALA A 126 0.18 -0.80 -12.43
C ALA A 126 0.00 -2.31 -12.21
N ALA A 127 1.06 -3.01 -11.79
CA ALA A 127 1.03 -4.44 -11.52
C ALA A 127 0.04 -4.81 -10.40
N ALA A 128 -0.05 -3.99 -9.34
CA ALA A 128 -0.97 -4.19 -8.24
C ALA A 128 -2.45 -4.09 -8.65
N LEU A 129 -2.75 -3.33 -9.72
CA LEU A 129 -4.12 -3.04 -10.15
C LEU A 129 -4.62 -3.93 -11.31
N VAL A 130 -3.74 -4.75 -11.91
CA VAL A 130 -4.09 -5.61 -13.05
C VAL A 130 -5.27 -6.54 -12.77
N GLY A 131 -5.38 -7.04 -11.54
CA GLY A 131 -6.42 -7.99 -11.13
C GLY A 131 -7.78 -7.37 -10.76
N ARG A 132 -7.95 -6.05 -10.87
CA ARG A 132 -9.13 -5.33 -10.33
C ARG A 132 -9.40 -5.69 -8.87
N PRO A 133 -8.45 -5.43 -7.97
CA PRO A 133 -8.53 -5.90 -6.60
C PRO A 133 -9.68 -5.22 -5.84
N GLU A 134 -10.29 -5.93 -4.89
CA GLU A 134 -11.23 -5.37 -3.92
C GLU A 134 -10.52 -4.65 -2.78
N VAL A 135 -9.29 -5.09 -2.46
CA VAL A 135 -8.39 -4.41 -1.53
C VAL A 135 -7.00 -4.32 -2.13
N VAL A 136 -6.35 -3.16 -1.99
CA VAL A 136 -4.96 -2.96 -2.43
C VAL A 136 -4.10 -2.46 -1.28
N PHE A 137 -2.96 -3.10 -1.09
CA PHE A 137 -1.92 -2.69 -0.15
C PHE A 137 -0.80 -1.98 -0.92
N LEU A 138 -0.53 -0.73 -0.54
CA LEU A 138 0.47 0.14 -1.15
C LEU A 138 1.52 0.50 -0.11
N ASP A 139 2.69 -0.15 -0.16
CA ASP A 139 3.76 0.09 0.80
C ASP A 139 4.67 1.23 0.29
N GLU A 140 4.55 2.40 0.91
CA GLU A 140 5.24 3.66 0.56
C GLU A 140 5.11 4.04 -0.93
N PRO A 141 3.88 4.20 -1.47
CA PRO A 141 3.64 4.32 -2.91
C PRO A 141 4.25 5.57 -3.56
N THR A 142 4.56 6.60 -2.79
CA THR A 142 5.14 7.86 -3.30
C THR A 142 6.65 7.96 -3.11
N ALA A 143 7.28 6.93 -2.54
CA ALA A 143 8.73 6.94 -2.28
C ALA A 143 9.53 7.13 -3.59
N GLY A 144 10.44 8.09 -3.59
CA GLY A 144 11.30 8.38 -4.76
C GLY A 144 10.59 9.03 -5.96
N LEU A 145 9.32 9.43 -5.82
CA LEU A 145 8.62 10.21 -6.84
C LEU A 145 8.89 11.71 -6.66
N ASP A 146 8.91 12.41 -7.79
CA ASP A 146 8.86 13.87 -7.82
C ASP A 146 7.49 14.40 -7.37
N PRO A 147 7.33 15.71 -7.08
CA PRO A 147 6.07 16.26 -6.59
C PRO A 147 4.87 15.98 -7.51
N HIS A 148 5.05 16.02 -8.84
CA HIS A 148 3.97 15.71 -9.77
C HIS A 148 3.60 14.23 -9.72
N GLY A 149 4.60 13.34 -9.66
CA GLY A 149 4.35 11.90 -9.53
C GLY A 149 3.61 11.53 -8.24
N ARG A 150 3.84 12.26 -7.14
CA ARG A 150 3.07 12.07 -5.90
C ARG A 150 1.61 12.45 -6.07
N LEU A 151 1.33 13.59 -6.74
CA LEU A 151 -0.05 14.00 -7.05
C LEU A 151 -0.76 12.96 -7.90
N ASP A 152 -0.10 12.42 -8.94
CA ASP A 152 -0.65 11.35 -9.77
C ASP A 152 -1.05 10.10 -8.93
N VAL A 153 -0.26 9.76 -7.90
CA VAL A 153 -0.58 8.65 -6.98
C VAL A 153 -1.75 9.00 -6.08
N TYR A 154 -1.81 10.21 -5.55
CA TYR A 154 -2.94 10.66 -4.71
C TYR A 154 -4.26 10.63 -5.50
N ASP A 155 -4.25 11.11 -6.72
CA ASP A 155 -5.43 11.07 -7.60
C ASP A 155 -5.84 9.62 -7.90
N LEU A 156 -4.87 8.73 -8.16
CA LEU A 156 -5.14 7.30 -8.35
C LEU A 156 -5.77 6.65 -7.11
N VAL A 157 -5.25 6.91 -5.92
CA VAL A 157 -5.80 6.37 -4.67
C VAL A 157 -7.24 6.85 -4.44
N ASN A 158 -7.51 8.13 -4.72
CA ASN A 158 -8.86 8.69 -4.61
C ASN A 158 -9.83 8.08 -5.65
N GLU A 159 -9.37 7.83 -6.88
CA GLU A 159 -10.15 7.13 -7.90
C GLU A 159 -10.48 5.70 -7.45
N LEU A 160 -9.49 4.93 -7.00
CA LEU A 160 -9.69 3.56 -6.50
C LEU A 160 -10.73 3.51 -5.36
N ARG A 161 -10.62 4.43 -4.39
CA ARG A 161 -11.61 4.56 -3.32
C ARG A 161 -13.00 4.86 -3.87
N SER A 162 -13.11 5.79 -4.83
CA SER A 162 -14.39 6.18 -5.43
C SER A 162 -15.03 5.04 -6.22
N ASP A 163 -14.22 4.15 -6.78
CA ASP A 163 -14.63 2.92 -7.47
C ASP A 163 -14.98 1.78 -6.49
N GLY A 164 -14.89 2.02 -5.17
CA GLY A 164 -15.24 1.05 -4.14
C GLY A 164 -14.09 0.14 -3.71
N THR A 165 -12.86 0.37 -4.17
CA THR A 165 -11.69 -0.39 -3.73
C THR A 165 -11.26 0.06 -2.33
N THR A 166 -11.02 -0.88 -1.44
CA THR A 166 -10.38 -0.63 -0.15
C THR A 166 -8.88 -0.40 -0.36
N VAL A 167 -8.34 0.68 0.16
CA VAL A 167 -6.91 1.01 -0.02
C VAL A 167 -6.22 1.08 1.35
N VAL A 168 -5.14 0.35 1.51
CA VAL A 168 -4.25 0.46 2.66
C VAL A 168 -2.92 1.03 2.18
N VAL A 169 -2.56 2.20 2.68
CA VAL A 169 -1.30 2.89 2.36
C VAL A 169 -0.41 2.92 3.58
N THR A 170 0.81 2.41 3.48
CA THR A 170 1.83 2.68 4.51
C THR A 170 2.63 3.91 4.11
N THR A 171 2.96 4.73 5.07
CA THR A 171 3.74 5.94 4.83
C THR A 171 4.51 6.40 6.08
N HIS A 172 5.54 7.19 5.86
CA HIS A 172 6.20 7.99 6.90
C HIS A 172 5.97 9.50 6.69
N SER A 173 5.19 9.89 5.67
CA SER A 173 4.88 11.28 5.33
C SER A 173 3.56 11.72 5.98
N PHE A 174 3.61 12.77 6.79
CA PHE A 174 2.40 13.38 7.38
C PHE A 174 1.48 13.93 6.29
N GLU A 175 2.04 14.62 5.29
CA GLU A 175 1.28 15.19 4.17
C GLU A 175 0.49 14.10 3.41
N GLU A 176 1.11 12.95 3.13
CA GLU A 176 0.46 11.84 2.46
C GLU A 176 -0.69 11.27 3.31
N ALA A 177 -0.45 11.06 4.60
CA ALA A 177 -1.46 10.57 5.53
C ALA A 177 -2.64 11.54 5.66
N GLU A 178 -2.37 12.85 5.84
CA GLU A 178 -3.43 13.87 5.94
C GLU A 178 -4.26 14.00 4.65
N ARG A 179 -3.62 13.82 3.49
CA ARG A 179 -4.25 14.01 2.18
C ARG A 179 -5.11 12.82 1.75
N LEU A 180 -4.74 11.62 2.14
CA LEU A 180 -5.36 10.39 1.64
C LEU A 180 -6.29 9.71 2.63
N ALA A 181 -6.02 9.80 3.94
CA ALA A 181 -6.66 8.95 4.92
C ALA A 181 -8.13 9.32 5.18
N ASP A 182 -9.02 8.36 5.03
CA ASP A 182 -10.33 8.34 5.67
C ASP A 182 -10.19 7.80 7.11
N HIS A 183 -9.23 6.86 7.31
CA HIS A 183 -8.87 6.27 8.58
C HIS A 183 -7.36 6.30 8.77
N LEU A 184 -6.89 6.74 9.91
CA LEU A 184 -5.49 6.90 10.25
C LEU A 184 -5.09 5.91 11.34
N VAL A 185 -3.99 5.21 11.11
CA VAL A 185 -3.35 4.32 12.08
C VAL A 185 -1.93 4.83 12.32
N ILE A 186 -1.59 5.20 13.54
CA ILE A 186 -0.22 5.60 13.91
C ILE A 186 0.46 4.41 14.58
N VAL A 187 1.60 4.02 14.03
CA VAL A 187 2.40 2.90 14.56
C VAL A 187 3.78 3.37 15.03
N SER A 188 4.24 2.83 16.15
CA SER A 188 5.58 3.04 16.70
C SER A 188 6.03 1.77 17.42
N ASP A 189 7.29 1.38 17.24
CA ASP A 189 7.92 0.25 17.94
C ASP A 189 7.09 -1.04 17.90
N GLY A 190 6.50 -1.33 16.74
CA GLY A 190 5.69 -2.54 16.52
C GLY A 190 4.28 -2.50 17.12
N ARG A 191 3.80 -1.34 17.58
CA ARG A 191 2.50 -1.17 18.24
C ARG A 191 1.66 -0.08 17.58
N THR A 192 0.35 -0.24 17.61
CA THR A 192 -0.59 0.85 17.29
C THR A 192 -0.67 1.80 18.48
N VAL A 193 -0.33 3.07 18.28
CA VAL A 193 -0.35 4.10 19.33
C VAL A 193 -1.55 5.04 19.20
N ALA A 194 -2.17 5.14 18.05
CA ALA A 194 -3.45 5.79 17.82
C ALA A 194 -4.13 5.22 16.57
N GLU A 195 -5.45 5.22 16.57
CA GLU A 195 -6.28 4.79 15.45
C GLU A 195 -7.60 5.56 15.46
N GLY A 196 -8.11 5.97 14.30
CA GLY A 196 -9.38 6.66 14.14
C GLY A 196 -9.43 7.54 12.90
N ARG A 197 -10.49 8.33 12.78
CA ARG A 197 -10.56 9.33 11.71
C ARG A 197 -9.49 10.41 11.93
N PRO A 198 -8.88 10.97 10.87
CA PRO A 198 -7.84 11.99 11.03
C PRO A 198 -8.23 13.13 11.97
N ALA A 199 -9.46 13.64 11.86
CA ALA A 199 -9.95 14.71 12.73
C ALA A 199 -10.03 14.31 14.22
N GLU A 200 -10.35 13.05 14.52
CA GLU A 200 -10.42 12.52 15.88
C GLU A 200 -9.03 12.31 16.47
N VAL A 201 -8.10 11.80 15.67
CA VAL A 201 -6.72 11.56 16.08
C VAL A 201 -5.96 12.87 16.29
N VAL A 202 -6.14 13.83 15.37
CA VAL A 202 -5.42 15.12 15.40
C VAL A 202 -6.02 16.10 16.40
N GLY A 203 -7.35 16.08 16.59
CA GLY A 203 -8.03 17.03 17.46
C GLY A 203 -7.80 18.48 17.04
N THR A 204 -7.30 19.31 17.96
CA THR A 204 -7.03 20.75 17.72
C THR A 204 -5.59 21.02 17.27
N GLY A 205 -4.74 20.01 17.18
CA GLY A 205 -3.32 20.12 16.83
C GLY A 205 -3.05 19.92 15.33
N THR A 206 -1.81 19.55 15.03
CA THR A 206 -1.38 19.04 13.71
C THR A 206 -1.04 17.57 13.85
N LEU A 207 -1.17 16.80 12.76
CA LEU A 207 -0.79 15.37 12.77
C LEU A 207 0.65 15.17 13.24
N GLU A 208 1.56 16.04 12.80
CA GLU A 208 2.96 16.02 13.21
C GLU A 208 3.12 16.19 14.74
N SER A 209 2.42 17.17 15.35
CA SER A 209 2.50 17.43 16.79
C SER A 209 1.96 16.26 17.62
N VAL A 210 0.84 15.66 17.19
CA VAL A 210 0.23 14.50 17.83
C VAL A 210 1.15 13.29 17.72
N TYR A 211 1.66 13.03 16.53
CA TYR A 211 2.60 11.94 16.26
C TYR A 211 3.82 11.99 17.21
N PHE A 212 4.51 13.14 17.29
CA PHE A 212 5.66 13.28 18.19
C PHE A 212 5.27 13.19 19.67
N GLY A 213 4.07 13.66 20.05
CA GLY A 213 3.56 13.50 21.40
C GLY A 213 3.34 12.04 21.81
N LEU A 214 2.84 11.22 20.89
CA LEU A 214 2.57 9.79 21.12
C LEU A 214 3.86 8.96 21.09
N THR A 215 4.72 9.17 20.09
CA THR A 215 5.93 8.34 19.89
C THR A 215 7.03 8.62 20.92
N ARG A 216 7.14 9.85 21.44
CA ARG A 216 8.06 10.17 22.56
C ARG A 216 7.67 9.49 23.87
N ARG A 217 6.38 9.26 24.12
CA ARG A 217 5.89 8.57 25.32
C ARG A 217 6.08 7.06 25.26
N ALA A 218 6.13 6.50 24.07
CA ALA A 218 6.34 5.06 23.89
C ALA A 218 7.83 4.63 24.07
N ALA A 219 8.77 5.59 24.00
CA ALA A 219 10.20 5.36 24.09
C ALA A 219 10.77 5.53 25.53
N GLY A 220 9.96 5.81 26.54
CA GLY A 220 10.33 5.96 27.96
C GLY A 220 9.56 4.99 28.85
#